data_014998c9504f922d50344e07968fac14
#
_entry.id   014998c9504f922d50344e07968fac14
#
_cell.length_a   1.000
_cell.length_b   1.000
_cell.length_c   1.000
_cell.angle_alpha   90.00
_cell.angle_beta   90.00
_cell.angle_gamma   90.00
#
_symmetry.space_group_name_H-M   'P 1'
#
loop_
_entity.id
_entity.type
_entity.pdbx_description
1 polymer ?
#
loop_
_entity_poly.entity_id
_entity_poly.type
_entity_poly.pdbx_seq_one_letter_code
_entity_poly.pdbx_strand_id
1 'polypeptide(L)'
;IADHRHPSAHGGARFYLADQFPEKYRKKLFMCNIHMHGVLVDEIKRKGSGYVASDPEYGGTFSMSNDPQWLGFNMEIGPDGSLYAIDWHDSDICGRKVLHRKTGRIWRYSWGKQSFPVGMDLTKLPDGELVEMHLHPNEWYVRQARRLLQERALAGEIKPATLGGLRKILDDHEDPARRLRALWTLQLVGGLGDV
;
A
#
# COMPACT_ATOMS: atom_id res chain seq x y z
N ILE A 1 -4.18 -19.93 -3.56
CA ILE A 1 -5.28 -19.25 -4.31
C ILE A 1 -6.06 -20.35 -4.97
N ALA A 2 -7.30 -20.55 -4.55
CA ALA A 2 -8.05 -21.75 -4.89
C ALA A 2 -8.73 -21.72 -6.27
N ASP A 3 -8.89 -20.54 -6.87
CA ASP A 3 -9.59 -20.37 -8.15
C ASP A 3 -8.93 -19.25 -8.96
N HIS A 4 -7.77 -19.57 -9.53
CA HIS A 4 -7.00 -18.61 -10.31
C HIS A 4 -7.21 -18.88 -11.80
N ARG A 5 -8.07 -18.08 -12.43
CA ARG A 5 -8.45 -18.22 -13.84
C ARG A 5 -7.46 -17.56 -14.79
N HIS A 6 -6.42 -16.94 -14.27
CA HIS A 6 -5.50 -16.14 -15.07
C HIS A 6 -4.16 -16.85 -15.26
N PRO A 7 -3.48 -16.69 -16.41
CA PRO A 7 -2.14 -17.16 -16.59
C PRO A 7 -1.21 -16.68 -15.47
N SER A 8 -0.27 -17.52 -15.07
CA SER A 8 0.72 -17.19 -14.03
C SER A 8 1.64 -16.05 -14.44
N ALA A 9 2.47 -15.61 -13.53
CA ALA A 9 3.37 -14.47 -13.55
C ALA A 9 2.72 -13.17 -13.11
N HIS A 10 2.46 -13.11 -11.80
CA HIS A 10 1.99 -11.92 -11.12
C HIS A 10 3.16 -11.19 -10.48
N GLY A 11 3.20 -9.88 -10.64
CA GLY A 11 4.17 -9.00 -9.99
C GLY A 11 3.48 -7.95 -9.13
N GLY A 12 4.19 -7.45 -8.11
CA GLY A 12 3.80 -6.28 -7.35
C GLY A 12 2.43 -6.34 -6.70
N ALA A 13 2.17 -7.30 -5.83
CA ALA A 13 0.90 -7.40 -5.10
C ALA A 13 0.77 -6.32 -4.03
N ARG A 14 -0.38 -5.62 -3.99
CA ARG A 14 -0.73 -4.61 -2.98
C ARG A 14 -2.17 -4.70 -2.55
N PHE A 15 -2.42 -4.72 -1.24
CA PHE A 15 -3.74 -4.39 -0.72
C PHE A 15 -3.98 -2.90 -0.90
N TYR A 16 -5.13 -2.54 -1.47
CA TYR A 16 -5.54 -1.15 -1.59
C TYR A 16 -6.05 -0.64 -0.23
N LEU A 17 -5.16 -0.02 0.53
CA LEU A 17 -5.40 0.52 1.88
C LEU A 17 -5.41 2.05 1.84
N ALA A 18 -6.29 2.61 1.00
CA ALA A 18 -6.60 4.02 0.90
C ALA A 18 -8.09 4.21 0.63
N ASP A 19 -8.54 5.44 0.57
CA ASP A 19 -9.95 5.82 0.45
C ASP A 19 -10.33 6.54 -0.84
N GLN A 20 -9.35 6.71 -1.76
CA GLN A 20 -9.55 7.43 -3.01
C GLN A 20 -10.41 6.64 -4.01
N PHE A 21 -10.23 5.33 -4.09
CA PHE A 21 -11.07 4.46 -4.91
C PHE A 21 -12.42 4.19 -4.22
N PRO A 22 -13.48 3.89 -5.00
CA PRO A 22 -14.75 3.43 -4.46
C PRO A 22 -14.58 2.25 -3.49
N GLU A 23 -15.50 2.12 -2.55
CA GLU A 23 -15.45 1.13 -1.47
C GLU A 23 -15.27 -0.30 -1.98
N LYS A 24 -15.89 -0.64 -3.12
CA LYS A 24 -15.77 -1.97 -3.73
C LYS A 24 -14.33 -2.40 -4.04
N TYR A 25 -13.40 -1.44 -4.17
CA TYR A 25 -11.97 -1.70 -4.42
C TYR A 25 -11.12 -1.65 -3.14
N ARG A 26 -11.65 -1.08 -2.04
CA ARG A 26 -10.90 -0.95 -0.80
C ARG A 26 -10.68 -2.31 -0.15
N LYS A 27 -9.52 -2.49 0.47
CA LYS A 27 -9.10 -3.76 1.11
C LYS A 27 -9.03 -4.96 0.15
N LYS A 28 -9.04 -4.73 -1.16
CA LYS A 28 -8.81 -5.76 -2.17
C LYS A 28 -7.32 -5.86 -2.49
N LEU A 29 -6.91 -7.03 -2.96
CA LEU A 29 -5.54 -7.29 -3.39
C LEU A 29 -5.41 -6.98 -4.87
N PHE A 30 -4.57 -6.01 -5.21
CA PHE A 30 -4.22 -5.69 -6.59
C PHE A 30 -2.89 -6.34 -6.94
N MET A 31 -2.75 -6.81 -8.17
CA MET A 31 -1.53 -7.39 -8.69
C MET A 31 -1.38 -7.12 -10.18
N CYS A 32 -0.16 -6.88 -10.64
CA CYS A 32 0.13 -6.86 -12.06
C CYS A 32 0.18 -8.28 -12.61
N ASN A 33 -0.37 -8.48 -13.80
CA ASN A 33 -0.18 -9.71 -14.57
C ASN A 33 0.56 -9.37 -15.86
N ILE A 34 1.80 -9.83 -15.95
CA ILE A 34 2.70 -9.49 -17.03
C ILE A 34 2.34 -10.16 -18.36
N HIS A 35 1.71 -11.35 -18.35
CA HIS A 35 1.29 -12.04 -19.55
C HIS A 35 -0.04 -11.54 -20.10
N MET A 36 -0.88 -10.99 -19.23
CA MET A 36 -2.14 -10.37 -19.63
C MET A 36 -2.02 -8.87 -19.90
N HIS A 37 -0.86 -8.28 -19.62
CA HIS A 37 -0.59 -6.85 -19.77
C HIS A 37 -1.60 -5.98 -19.01
N GLY A 38 -1.86 -6.32 -17.75
CA GLY A 38 -2.89 -5.64 -16.99
C GLY A 38 -2.75 -5.76 -15.47
N VAL A 39 -3.66 -5.08 -14.78
CA VAL A 39 -3.81 -5.13 -13.32
C VAL A 39 -5.05 -5.93 -12.98
N LEU A 40 -4.86 -6.94 -12.14
CA LEU A 40 -5.92 -7.78 -11.61
C LEU A 40 -6.25 -7.36 -10.19
N VAL A 41 -7.43 -7.77 -9.73
CA VAL A 41 -7.91 -7.51 -8.37
C VAL A 41 -8.58 -8.77 -7.82
N ASP A 42 -8.17 -9.17 -6.62
CA ASP A 42 -8.74 -10.29 -5.88
C ASP A 42 -9.40 -9.81 -4.59
N GLU A 43 -10.47 -10.47 -4.23
CA GLU A 43 -11.06 -10.40 -2.91
C GLU A 43 -10.48 -11.49 -2.01
N ILE A 44 -9.96 -11.10 -0.84
CA ILE A 44 -9.42 -12.03 0.14
C ILE A 44 -10.45 -12.24 1.25
N LYS A 45 -10.87 -13.48 1.44
CA LYS A 45 -11.84 -13.87 2.49
C LYS A 45 -11.20 -14.85 3.46
N ARG A 46 -11.55 -14.73 4.75
CA ARG A 46 -11.13 -15.69 5.74
C ARG A 46 -11.85 -17.03 5.54
N LYS A 47 -11.10 -18.14 5.62
CA LYS A 47 -11.65 -19.50 5.57
C LYS A 47 -10.96 -20.36 6.63
N GLY A 48 -11.67 -20.64 7.72
CA GLY A 48 -11.09 -21.32 8.87
C GLY A 48 -9.92 -20.56 9.48
N SER A 49 -8.78 -21.21 9.65
CA SER A 49 -7.53 -20.61 10.13
C SER A 49 -6.72 -19.87 9.04
N GLY A 50 -7.13 -19.98 7.77
CA GLY A 50 -6.44 -19.36 6.63
C GLY A 50 -7.31 -18.39 5.85
N TYR A 51 -6.92 -18.17 4.60
CA TYR A 51 -7.58 -17.26 3.67
C TYR A 51 -7.73 -17.89 2.30
N VAL A 52 -8.74 -17.46 1.56
CA VAL A 52 -8.93 -17.77 0.15
C VAL A 52 -9.00 -16.46 -0.63
N ALA A 53 -8.47 -16.49 -1.86
CA ALA A 53 -8.59 -15.42 -2.82
C ALA A 53 -9.52 -15.85 -3.96
N SER A 54 -10.33 -14.95 -4.46
CA SER A 54 -11.20 -15.15 -5.61
C SER A 54 -11.44 -13.82 -6.33
N ASP A 55 -11.88 -13.89 -7.56
CA ASP A 55 -12.38 -12.71 -8.26
C ASP A 55 -13.51 -12.05 -7.45
N PRO A 56 -13.55 -10.72 -7.35
CA PRO A 56 -14.70 -10.01 -6.84
C PRO A 56 -15.95 -10.23 -7.74
N GLU A 57 -17.14 -9.95 -7.23
CA GLU A 57 -18.40 -10.09 -8.01
C GLU A 57 -18.40 -9.27 -9.32
N TYR A 58 -17.68 -8.15 -9.34
CA TYR A 58 -17.53 -7.30 -10.54
C TYR A 58 -16.42 -7.76 -11.49
N GLY A 59 -15.82 -8.94 -11.26
CA GLY A 59 -14.72 -9.52 -12.04
C GLY A 59 -13.34 -9.15 -11.54
N GLY A 60 -12.37 -10.02 -11.82
CA GLY A 60 -10.98 -9.92 -11.35
C GLY A 60 -10.09 -8.98 -12.17
N THR A 61 -10.58 -8.39 -13.25
CA THR A 61 -9.80 -7.47 -14.10
C THR A 61 -10.06 -6.02 -13.70
N PHE A 62 -9.03 -5.32 -13.23
CA PHE A 62 -9.11 -3.89 -12.91
C PHE A 62 -8.77 -3.02 -14.10
N SER A 63 -7.68 -3.33 -14.81
CA SER A 63 -7.23 -2.59 -15.99
C SER A 63 -6.48 -3.51 -16.94
N MET A 64 -6.68 -3.30 -18.23
CA MET A 64 -5.93 -3.98 -19.29
C MET A 64 -5.26 -2.93 -20.17
N SER A 65 -4.01 -3.16 -20.51
CA SER A 65 -3.29 -2.36 -21.49
C SER A 65 -3.55 -2.94 -22.88
N ASN A 66 -3.71 -2.07 -23.87
CA ASN A 66 -3.68 -2.45 -25.30
C ASN A 66 -2.25 -2.40 -25.87
N ASP A 67 -1.25 -2.19 -25.02
CA ASP A 67 0.16 -2.20 -25.36
C ASP A 67 0.76 -3.56 -24.99
N PRO A 68 1.16 -4.39 -25.98
CA PRO A 68 1.71 -5.73 -25.71
C PRO A 68 3.12 -5.69 -25.06
N GLN A 69 3.71 -4.53 -24.92
CA GLN A 69 4.99 -4.34 -24.22
C GLN A 69 4.79 -3.87 -22.76
N TRP A 70 3.54 -3.70 -22.30
CA TRP A 70 3.27 -3.37 -20.92
C TRP A 70 3.60 -4.55 -19.99
N LEU A 71 4.52 -4.33 -19.07
CA LEU A 71 4.97 -5.32 -18.10
C LEU A 71 4.98 -4.70 -16.70
N GLY A 72 3.80 -4.64 -16.08
CA GLY A 72 3.68 -4.15 -14.71
C GLY A 72 4.41 -5.05 -13.72
N PHE A 73 5.32 -4.49 -12.96
CA PHE A 73 6.25 -5.25 -12.12
C PHE A 73 6.07 -5.00 -10.62
N ASN A 74 5.79 -3.79 -10.21
CA ASN A 74 5.53 -3.44 -8.82
C ASN A 74 4.47 -2.34 -8.71
N MET A 75 3.79 -2.30 -7.57
CA MET A 75 2.75 -1.30 -7.29
C MET A 75 2.91 -0.71 -5.92
N GLU A 76 2.57 0.58 -5.79
CA GLU A 76 2.49 1.31 -4.52
C GLU A 76 1.29 2.25 -4.52
N ILE A 77 0.79 2.54 -3.31
CA ILE A 77 -0.24 3.57 -3.12
C ILE A 77 0.47 4.88 -2.76
N GLY A 78 0.12 5.95 -3.46
CA GLY A 78 0.68 7.26 -3.23
C GLY A 78 -0.05 8.07 -2.16
N PRO A 79 0.48 9.26 -1.82
CA PRO A 79 -0.15 10.16 -0.85
C PRO A 79 -1.53 10.67 -1.30
N ASP A 80 -1.77 10.72 -2.61
CA ASP A 80 -3.05 11.07 -3.21
C ASP A 80 -4.06 9.90 -3.24
N GLY A 81 -3.69 8.74 -2.68
CA GLY A 81 -4.51 7.52 -2.70
C GLY A 81 -4.56 6.81 -4.04
N SER A 82 -3.89 7.31 -5.09
CA SER A 82 -3.78 6.62 -6.37
C SER A 82 -2.88 5.39 -6.27
N LEU A 83 -3.15 4.40 -7.11
CA LEU A 83 -2.31 3.23 -7.28
C LEU A 83 -1.29 3.51 -8.39
N TYR A 84 0.00 3.40 -8.08
CA TYR A 84 1.09 3.56 -9.01
C TYR A 84 1.68 2.22 -9.36
N ALA A 85 1.87 1.95 -10.65
CA ALA A 85 2.52 0.74 -11.13
C ALA A 85 3.73 1.09 -11.98
N ILE A 86 4.87 0.49 -11.68
CA ILE A 86 6.03 0.58 -12.57
C ILE A 86 5.88 -0.44 -13.69
N ASP A 87 6.19 -0.01 -14.89
CA ASP A 87 6.08 -0.78 -16.11
C ASP A 87 7.47 -0.91 -16.73
N TRP A 88 7.95 -2.14 -16.81
CA TRP A 88 9.25 -2.44 -17.41
C TRP A 88 9.29 -2.07 -18.88
N HIS A 89 8.17 -2.22 -19.58
CA HIS A 89 7.99 -1.95 -21.01
C HIS A 89 9.01 -2.64 -21.90
N ASP A 90 8.83 -3.93 -22.09
CA ASP A 90 9.69 -4.75 -22.97
C ASP A 90 8.82 -5.78 -23.73
N SER A 91 9.24 -6.15 -24.92
CA SER A 91 8.58 -7.18 -25.72
C SER A 91 9.00 -8.60 -25.37
N ASP A 92 10.08 -8.77 -24.62
CA ASP A 92 10.67 -10.07 -24.29
C ASP A 92 10.88 -10.22 -22.78
N ILE A 93 9.81 -10.65 -22.12
CA ILE A 93 9.88 -10.94 -20.69
C ILE A 93 10.72 -12.19 -20.46
N CYS A 94 11.62 -12.15 -19.51
CA CYS A 94 12.58 -13.22 -19.25
C CYS A 94 13.53 -13.54 -20.44
N GLY A 95 13.53 -12.72 -21.47
CA GLY A 95 14.40 -12.86 -22.63
C GLY A 95 15.85 -12.54 -22.31
N ARG A 96 16.73 -13.00 -23.19
CA ARG A 96 18.17 -12.77 -23.06
C ARG A 96 18.59 -11.34 -23.44
N LYS A 97 17.69 -10.58 -24.06
CA LYS A 97 17.97 -9.22 -24.53
C LYS A 97 16.94 -8.26 -23.94
N VAL A 98 17.41 -7.27 -23.23
CA VAL A 98 16.58 -6.11 -22.85
C VAL A 98 16.55 -5.14 -24.04
N LEU A 99 15.40 -5.05 -24.71
CA LEU A 99 15.29 -4.32 -25.97
C LEU A 99 15.01 -2.82 -25.77
N HIS A 100 14.26 -2.46 -24.75
CA HIS A 100 13.71 -1.11 -24.57
C HIS A 100 14.10 -0.46 -23.24
N ARG A 101 15.40 -0.37 -22.95
CA ARG A 101 15.91 0.12 -21.63
C ARG A 101 15.52 1.56 -21.27
N LYS A 102 15.03 2.36 -22.22
CA LYS A 102 14.74 3.78 -22.01
C LYS A 102 13.23 4.09 -22.08
N THR A 103 12.39 3.09 -22.18
CA THR A 103 10.95 3.27 -22.40
C THR A 103 10.08 2.82 -21.24
N GLY A 104 10.67 2.42 -20.12
CA GLY A 104 9.95 2.12 -18.89
C GLY A 104 9.08 3.29 -18.43
N ARG A 105 7.93 2.98 -17.86
CA ARG A 105 6.91 3.98 -17.49
C ARG A 105 6.46 3.79 -16.04
N ILE A 106 5.88 4.83 -15.49
CA ILE A 106 5.11 4.76 -14.24
C ILE A 106 3.67 5.09 -14.57
N TRP A 107 2.78 4.13 -14.37
CA TRP A 107 1.35 4.30 -14.54
C TRP A 107 0.73 4.74 -13.23
N ARG A 108 -0.19 5.69 -13.31
CA ARG A 108 -1.00 6.15 -12.19
C ARG A 108 -2.46 5.85 -12.46
N TYR A 109 -3.04 5.02 -11.62
CA TYR A 109 -4.46 4.72 -11.61
C TYR A 109 -5.12 5.57 -10.52
N SER A 110 -6.02 6.44 -10.92
CA SER A 110 -6.76 7.32 -10.02
C SER A 110 -8.25 7.31 -10.34
N TRP A 111 -9.07 7.58 -9.34
CA TRP A 111 -10.52 7.63 -9.50
C TRP A 111 -11.03 9.05 -9.34
N GLY A 112 -11.79 9.55 -10.33
CA GLY A 112 -12.37 10.90 -10.28
C GLY A 112 -11.32 12.02 -10.29
N LYS A 113 -11.73 13.19 -9.78
CA LYS A 113 -10.86 14.36 -9.70
C LYS A 113 -9.91 14.23 -8.50
N GLN A 114 -8.63 14.38 -8.75
CA GLN A 114 -7.58 14.29 -7.75
C GLN A 114 -7.13 15.68 -7.29
N SER A 115 -6.84 15.80 -6.00
CA SER A 115 -5.99 16.87 -5.48
C SER A 115 -4.67 16.25 -5.00
N PHE A 116 -3.56 16.77 -5.46
CA PHE A 116 -2.26 16.42 -4.90
C PHE A 116 -1.99 17.27 -3.66
N PRO A 117 -1.47 16.69 -2.59
CA PRO A 117 -0.95 17.45 -1.47
C PRO A 117 0.34 18.16 -1.92
N VAL A 118 0.19 19.40 -2.45
CA VAL A 118 1.32 20.20 -2.90
C VAL A 118 2.04 20.78 -1.70
N GLY A 119 3.37 20.65 -1.68
CA GLY A 119 4.22 21.25 -0.63
C GLY A 119 4.15 20.56 0.73
N MET A 120 3.57 19.37 0.81
CA MET A 120 3.52 18.60 2.05
C MET A 120 4.91 18.03 2.39
N ASP A 121 5.43 18.42 3.54
CA ASP A 121 6.67 17.91 4.10
C ASP A 121 6.40 17.35 5.51
N LEU A 122 6.21 16.05 5.60
CA LEU A 122 5.89 15.38 6.87
C LEU A 122 7.04 15.44 7.89
N THR A 123 8.26 15.70 7.45
CA THR A 123 9.42 15.81 8.37
C THR A 123 9.29 17.01 9.31
N LYS A 124 8.54 18.03 8.90
CA LYS A 124 8.32 19.26 9.67
C LYS A 124 7.18 19.14 10.68
N LEU A 125 6.40 18.06 10.63
CA LEU A 125 5.27 17.89 11.52
C LEU A 125 5.74 17.54 12.93
N PRO A 126 5.08 18.08 13.97
CA PRO A 126 5.33 17.66 15.35
C PRO A 126 4.87 16.21 15.56
N ASP A 127 5.45 15.54 16.58
CA ASP A 127 5.15 14.15 16.90
C ASP A 127 3.64 13.89 17.07
N GLY A 128 2.91 14.81 17.69
CA GLY A 128 1.47 14.67 17.90
C GLY A 128 0.71 14.48 16.59
N GLU A 129 1.04 15.24 15.55
CA GLU A 129 0.43 15.08 14.23
C GLU A 129 0.85 13.77 13.55
N LEU A 130 2.10 13.34 13.73
CA LEU A 130 2.54 12.03 13.25
C LEU A 130 1.82 10.87 13.97
N VAL A 131 1.51 11.02 15.26
CA VAL A 131 0.67 10.07 16.01
C VAL A 131 -0.75 10.03 15.44
N GLU A 132 -1.38 11.18 15.21
CA GLU A 132 -2.72 11.26 14.60
C GLU A 132 -2.77 10.62 13.21
N MET A 133 -1.69 10.66 12.44
CA MET A 133 -1.62 9.98 11.15
C MET A 133 -1.80 8.46 11.22
N HIS A 134 -1.68 7.83 12.39
CA HIS A 134 -2.01 6.41 12.55
C HIS A 134 -3.50 6.12 12.37
N LEU A 135 -4.34 7.16 12.46
CA LEU A 135 -5.77 7.12 12.21
C LEU A 135 -6.15 7.45 10.75
N HIS A 136 -5.17 7.80 9.91
CA HIS A 136 -5.42 8.19 8.53
C HIS A 136 -5.95 7.03 7.69
N PRO A 137 -6.97 7.24 6.80
CA PRO A 137 -7.52 6.18 5.96
C PRO A 137 -6.54 5.66 4.90
N ASN A 138 -5.63 6.52 4.41
CA ASN A 138 -4.59 6.12 3.48
C ASN A 138 -3.33 5.64 4.24
N GLU A 139 -3.00 4.36 4.11
CA GLU A 139 -1.87 3.70 4.77
C GLU A 139 -0.50 4.33 4.40
N TRP A 140 -0.41 5.05 3.30
CA TRP A 140 0.81 5.77 2.94
C TRP A 140 1.25 6.72 4.06
N TYR A 141 0.30 7.52 4.58
CA TYR A 141 0.59 8.46 5.69
C TYR A 141 1.00 7.73 6.97
N VAL A 142 0.32 6.63 7.28
CA VAL A 142 0.64 5.81 8.46
C VAL A 142 2.07 5.29 8.40
N ARG A 143 2.48 4.78 7.24
CA ARG A 143 3.84 4.26 7.02
C ARG A 143 4.89 5.36 7.11
N GLN A 144 4.63 6.52 6.52
CA GLN A 144 5.56 7.66 6.61
C GLN A 144 5.68 8.17 8.04
N ALA A 145 4.57 8.33 8.75
CA ALA A 145 4.58 8.77 10.15
C ALA A 145 5.36 7.78 11.04
N ARG A 146 5.14 6.47 10.86
CA ARG A 146 5.87 5.43 11.59
C ARG A 146 7.39 5.53 11.34
N ARG A 147 7.80 5.67 10.08
CA ARG A 147 9.20 5.82 9.71
C ARG A 147 9.83 7.06 10.35
N LEU A 148 9.15 8.20 10.29
CA LEU A 148 9.65 9.45 10.89
C LEU A 148 9.77 9.34 12.42
N LEU A 149 8.77 8.75 13.09
CA LEU A 149 8.87 8.52 14.54
C LEU A 149 10.00 7.56 14.89
N GLN A 150 10.25 6.52 14.10
CA GLN A 150 11.40 5.63 14.28
C GLN A 150 12.73 6.36 14.10
N GLU A 151 12.87 7.22 13.09
CA GLU A 151 14.07 8.03 12.86
C GLU A 151 14.34 8.97 14.06
N ARG A 152 13.28 9.62 14.58
CA ARG A 152 13.37 10.47 15.80
C ARG A 152 13.72 9.65 17.05
N ALA A 153 13.20 8.43 17.18
CA ALA A 153 13.56 7.56 18.29
C ALA A 153 15.04 7.18 18.27
N LEU A 154 15.56 6.85 17.09
CA LEU A 154 17.01 6.57 16.93
C LEU A 154 17.89 7.78 17.22
N ALA A 155 17.40 8.99 17.00
CA ALA A 155 18.06 10.24 17.37
C ALA A 155 17.89 10.61 18.86
N GLY A 156 17.12 9.84 19.65
CA GLY A 156 16.85 10.15 21.05
C GLY A 156 15.85 11.31 21.25
N GLU A 157 15.06 11.64 20.24
CA GLU A 157 14.16 12.82 20.24
C GLU A 157 12.72 12.49 20.63
N ILE A 158 12.35 11.21 20.81
CA ILE A 158 11.00 10.81 21.18
C ILE A 158 10.64 11.25 22.60
N LYS A 159 9.53 11.93 22.73
CA LYS A 159 9.03 12.46 24.01
C LYS A 159 8.03 11.48 24.66
N PRO A 160 7.91 11.48 26.00
CA PRO A 160 6.91 10.67 26.71
C PRO A 160 5.47 10.91 26.20
N ALA A 161 5.13 12.12 25.81
CA ALA A 161 3.83 12.46 25.25
C ALA A 161 3.52 11.72 23.93
N THR A 162 4.54 11.50 23.08
CA THR A 162 4.42 10.73 21.83
C THR A 162 4.07 9.28 22.12
N LEU A 163 4.78 8.67 23.10
CA LEU A 163 4.47 7.31 23.56
C LEU A 163 3.07 7.21 24.16
N GLY A 164 2.68 8.22 24.96
CA GLY A 164 1.34 8.31 25.55
C GLY A 164 0.25 8.37 24.49
N GLY A 165 0.44 9.16 23.43
CA GLY A 165 -0.50 9.26 22.31
C GLY A 165 -0.67 7.94 21.55
N LEU A 166 0.44 7.24 21.27
CA LEU A 166 0.40 5.92 20.64
C LEU A 166 -0.27 4.86 21.53
N ARG A 167 0.02 4.87 22.85
CA ARG A 167 -0.63 3.97 23.82
C ARG A 167 -2.14 4.20 23.87
N LYS A 168 -2.58 5.47 23.87
CA LYS A 168 -3.99 5.79 23.83
C LYS A 168 -4.70 5.19 22.61
N ILE A 169 -4.07 5.26 21.42
CA ILE A 169 -4.63 4.62 20.22
C ILE A 169 -4.68 3.08 20.40
N LEU A 170 -3.62 2.49 20.96
CA LEU A 170 -3.56 1.05 21.20
C LEU A 170 -4.64 0.56 22.15
N ASP A 171 -4.88 1.29 23.23
CA ASP A 171 -5.76 0.83 24.31
C ASP A 171 -7.23 1.15 24.02
N ASP A 172 -7.53 2.35 23.51
CA ASP A 172 -8.88 2.91 23.47
C ASP A 172 -9.56 2.82 22.10
N HIS A 173 -8.80 2.67 21.00
CA HIS A 173 -9.42 2.75 19.67
C HIS A 173 -10.25 1.51 19.35
N GLU A 174 -11.49 1.68 18.85
CA GLU A 174 -12.41 0.61 18.51
C GLU A 174 -11.94 -0.29 17.34
N ASP A 175 -11.26 0.31 16.33
CA ASP A 175 -10.74 -0.43 15.16
C ASP A 175 -9.44 -1.15 15.49
N PRO A 176 -9.43 -2.50 15.49
CA PRO A 176 -8.23 -3.28 15.80
C PRO A 176 -7.09 -3.06 14.80
N ALA A 177 -7.36 -2.65 13.56
CA ALA A 177 -6.30 -2.33 12.61
C ALA A 177 -5.54 -1.06 13.02
N ARG A 178 -6.23 -0.05 13.56
CA ARG A 178 -5.60 1.16 14.08
C ARG A 178 -4.82 0.90 15.36
N ARG A 179 -5.35 0.08 16.25
CA ARG A 179 -4.63 -0.41 17.44
C ARG A 179 -3.34 -1.12 17.04
N LEU A 180 -3.39 -1.98 16.04
CA LEU A 180 -2.23 -2.71 15.54
C LEU A 180 -1.16 -1.76 14.94
N ARG A 181 -1.57 -0.69 14.23
CA ARG A 181 -0.65 0.33 13.73
C ARG A 181 0.12 1.02 14.87
N ALA A 182 -0.58 1.39 15.94
CA ALA A 182 0.02 1.99 17.13
C ALA A 182 0.96 1.01 17.84
N LEU A 183 0.56 -0.27 18.00
CA LEU A 183 1.40 -1.31 18.58
C LEU A 183 2.73 -1.47 17.82
N TRP A 184 2.68 -1.57 16.49
CA TRP A 184 3.90 -1.67 15.67
C TRP A 184 4.81 -0.45 15.83
N THR A 185 4.22 0.74 15.93
CA THR A 185 5.03 1.95 16.11
C THR A 185 5.63 2.01 17.51
N LEU A 186 4.88 1.68 18.55
CA LEU A 186 5.40 1.58 19.92
C LEU A 186 6.58 0.61 20.01
N GLN A 187 6.49 -0.55 19.35
CA GLN A 187 7.61 -1.49 19.30
C GLN A 187 8.85 -0.88 18.65
N LEU A 188 8.69 -0.16 17.53
CA LEU A 188 9.80 0.46 16.80
C LEU A 188 10.48 1.62 17.56
N VAL A 189 9.70 2.34 18.37
CA VAL A 189 10.22 3.51 19.13
C VAL A 189 10.61 3.19 20.57
N GLY A 190 10.66 1.89 20.95
CA GLY A 190 11.00 1.46 22.31
C GLY A 190 9.91 1.73 23.35
N GLY A 191 8.68 1.97 22.93
CA GLY A 191 7.57 2.34 23.80
C GLY A 191 6.88 1.20 24.53
N LEU A 192 7.21 -0.07 24.24
CA LEU A 192 6.62 -1.23 24.93
C LEU A 192 7.36 -1.61 26.22
N GLY A 193 8.58 -1.12 26.41
CA GLY A 193 9.46 -1.56 27.48
C GLY A 193 10.06 -2.95 27.18
N ASP A 194 11.04 -3.33 27.98
CA ASP A 194 11.56 -4.70 27.97
C ASP A 194 10.49 -5.62 28.58
N VAL A 195 10.09 -6.65 27.83
CA VAL A 195 9.18 -7.71 28.28
C VAL A 195 9.98 -8.76 29.02
#